data_b35c1737f4b05eac9a4b5ab1aaa948aa
#
_entry.id   b35c1737f4b05eac9a4b5ab1aaa948aa
#
_cell.length_a   1.000
_cell.length_b   1.000
_cell.length_c   1.000
_cell.angle_alpha   90.00
_cell.angle_beta   90.00
_cell.angle_gamma   90.00
#
_symmetry.space_group_name_H-M   'P 1'
#
loop_
_entity.id
_entity.type
_entity.pdbx_description
1 polymer ?
#
loop_
_entity_poly.entity_id
_entity_poly.type
_entity_poly.pdbx_seq_one_letter_code
_entity_poly.pdbx_strand_id
1 'polypeptide(L)'
;MNKKTFPGQPLFTELERETLFKFFPKGIIAFDLETTGLSPTFDHIVEISALKITQEEEETFSTLVHPPIEIPEKVIAIHGITNSMVKDAPERAEVLKSFSNFIDGKALLAHNALFDIGFLAQNYSELNLPFTSNDVYCSVKLSRKTFSSFPSHKLSFLVKKLGIPLENHHRAFDDAVACLKVFIKGLTQMEEDDLSNKTKTSFLKESYQLNFKDFAQKSFSGLSTHHNTLKKSLRDGNLIQIKYNGGSQKNKFRPIRPISVIPRPQGLSLYAHCLQTDLFKFYLLKKIPEIKKLKREEEEDWKRKLEEKKTEKEKKVK
;
A
#
# COMPACT_ATOMS: atom_id res chain seq x y z
N MET A 1 19.04 -17.78 -2.03
CA MET A 1 18.50 -16.77 -2.98
C MET A 1 18.38 -17.42 -4.34
N ASN A 2 17.17 -17.70 -4.78
CA ASN A 2 16.95 -18.27 -6.10
C ASN A 2 16.94 -17.12 -7.12
N LYS A 3 18.03 -17.00 -7.90
CA LYS A 3 17.99 -16.23 -9.14
C LYS A 3 17.05 -16.98 -10.08
N LYS A 4 15.80 -16.59 -10.18
CA LYS A 4 14.91 -17.05 -11.26
C LYS A 4 15.30 -16.26 -12.51
N THR A 5 16.13 -16.85 -13.36
CA THR A 5 16.16 -16.50 -14.77
C THR A 5 14.88 -17.07 -15.37
N PHE A 6 14.05 -16.22 -15.94
CA PHE A 6 12.84 -16.68 -16.63
C PHE A 6 13.27 -17.31 -17.95
N PRO A 7 13.08 -18.63 -18.16
CA PRO A 7 13.25 -19.23 -19.47
C PRO A 7 12.01 -18.87 -20.29
N GLY A 8 12.09 -17.80 -21.05
CA GLY A 8 10.97 -17.31 -21.85
C GLY A 8 11.23 -15.90 -22.35
N GLN A 9 10.23 -15.28 -22.91
CA GLN A 9 10.29 -13.89 -23.36
C GLN A 9 10.61 -12.94 -22.19
N PRO A 10 11.39 -11.86 -22.44
CA PRO A 10 11.69 -10.86 -21.41
C PRO A 10 10.40 -10.28 -20.84
N LEU A 11 10.37 -10.02 -19.51
CA LEU A 11 9.21 -9.46 -18.82
C LEU A 11 8.81 -8.08 -19.38
N PHE A 12 9.76 -7.35 -19.94
CA PHE A 12 9.60 -6.00 -20.48
C PHE A 12 10.18 -5.94 -21.90
N THR A 13 9.45 -5.25 -22.79
CA THR A 13 9.93 -4.95 -24.13
C THR A 13 11.06 -3.91 -24.05
N GLU A 14 11.86 -3.82 -25.13
CA GLU A 14 12.93 -2.82 -25.23
C GLU A 14 12.39 -1.39 -25.04
N LEU A 15 11.26 -1.08 -25.67
CA LEU A 15 10.60 0.23 -25.52
C LEU A 15 10.17 0.52 -24.07
N GLU A 16 9.66 -0.47 -23.35
CA GLU A 16 9.31 -0.32 -21.93
C GLU A 16 10.56 -0.04 -21.09
N ARG A 17 11.67 -0.72 -21.37
CA ARG A 17 12.96 -0.49 -20.69
C ARG A 17 13.51 0.91 -21.00
N GLU A 18 13.54 1.29 -22.28
CA GLU A 18 13.98 2.63 -22.70
C GLU A 18 13.16 3.73 -22.00
N THR A 19 11.83 3.62 -22.02
CA THR A 19 10.96 4.57 -21.30
C THR A 19 11.30 4.63 -19.82
N LEU A 20 11.44 3.46 -19.15
CA LEU A 20 11.74 3.41 -17.73
C LEU A 20 13.07 4.11 -17.41
N PHE A 21 14.14 3.81 -18.14
CA PHE A 21 15.49 4.32 -17.86
C PHE A 21 15.67 5.81 -18.19
N LYS A 22 14.83 6.40 -19.03
CA LYS A 22 14.77 7.86 -19.19
C LYS A 22 14.39 8.58 -17.88
N PHE A 23 13.56 7.95 -17.05
CA PHE A 23 13.10 8.52 -15.78
C PHE A 23 13.90 7.98 -14.58
N PHE A 24 14.33 6.73 -14.65
CA PHE A 24 15.04 6.02 -13.57
C PHE A 24 16.36 5.42 -14.08
N PRO A 25 17.38 6.24 -14.43
CA PRO A 25 18.62 5.76 -15.03
C PRO A 25 19.43 4.82 -14.12
N LYS A 26 19.19 4.85 -12.80
CA LYS A 26 19.79 3.93 -11.82
C LYS A 26 18.95 2.68 -11.57
N GLY A 27 17.84 2.52 -12.30
CA GLY A 27 16.87 1.45 -12.06
C GLY A 27 15.87 1.74 -10.94
N ILE A 28 14.96 0.80 -10.76
CA ILE A 28 13.85 0.87 -9.79
C ILE A 28 13.55 -0.53 -9.25
N ILE A 29 12.96 -0.61 -8.08
CA ILE A 29 12.45 -1.84 -7.48
C ILE A 29 10.93 -1.70 -7.34
N ALA A 30 10.19 -2.51 -8.10
CA ALA A 30 8.76 -2.69 -7.88
C ALA A 30 8.57 -3.80 -6.84
N PHE A 31 7.70 -3.60 -5.87
CA PHE A 31 7.43 -4.59 -4.84
C PHE A 31 5.98 -4.57 -4.39
N ASP A 32 5.55 -5.67 -3.81
CA ASP A 32 4.22 -5.87 -3.26
C ASP A 32 4.29 -6.79 -2.04
N LEU A 33 3.33 -6.67 -1.12
CA LEU A 33 3.23 -7.44 0.11
C LEU A 33 1.87 -8.09 0.24
N GLU A 34 1.85 -9.38 0.61
CA GLU A 34 0.65 -10.00 1.16
C GLU A 34 0.72 -10.01 2.69
N THR A 35 -0.43 -9.84 3.34
CA THR A 35 -0.49 -9.60 4.79
C THR A 35 -1.68 -10.31 5.43
N THR A 36 -1.68 -10.48 6.76
CA THR A 36 -2.81 -11.04 7.52
C THR A 36 -4.00 -10.08 7.66
N GLY A 37 -3.84 -8.83 7.19
CA GLY A 37 -4.87 -7.78 7.26
C GLY A 37 -4.36 -6.42 6.81
N LEU A 38 -5.08 -5.35 7.13
CA LEU A 38 -4.83 -4.03 6.55
C LEU A 38 -4.02 -3.08 7.44
N SER A 39 -3.74 -3.45 8.68
CA SER A 39 -3.15 -2.53 9.68
C SER A 39 -1.73 -2.92 10.06
N PRO A 40 -0.68 -2.30 9.54
CA PRO A 40 0.72 -2.61 9.87
C PRO A 40 1.03 -2.74 11.36
N THR A 41 0.29 -2.04 12.22
CA THR A 41 0.45 -2.07 13.69
C THR A 41 -0.15 -3.34 14.32
N PHE A 42 -1.05 -4.05 13.65
CA PHE A 42 -1.80 -5.19 14.22
C PHE A 42 -1.71 -6.44 13.36
N ASP A 43 -1.35 -6.29 12.10
CA ASP A 43 -1.29 -7.35 11.10
C ASP A 43 0.15 -7.59 10.66
N HIS A 44 0.41 -8.72 10.02
CA HIS A 44 1.73 -9.23 9.73
C HIS A 44 1.90 -9.52 8.24
N ILE A 45 3.13 -9.38 7.76
CA ILE A 45 3.51 -9.77 6.40
C ILE A 45 3.54 -11.29 6.31
N VAL A 46 2.99 -11.84 5.22
CA VAL A 46 3.02 -13.28 4.89
C VAL A 46 3.72 -13.60 3.57
N GLU A 47 3.88 -12.62 2.68
CA GLU A 47 4.70 -12.71 1.47
C GLU A 47 5.33 -11.36 1.17
N ILE A 48 6.59 -11.36 0.72
CA ILE A 48 7.28 -10.21 0.13
C ILE A 48 7.76 -10.62 -1.23
N SER A 49 7.39 -9.86 -2.26
CA SER A 49 7.94 -10.04 -3.59
C SER A 49 8.36 -8.72 -4.20
N ALA A 50 9.48 -8.74 -4.91
CA ALA A 50 10.02 -7.57 -5.58
C ALA A 50 10.78 -7.95 -6.86
N LEU A 51 10.74 -7.02 -7.81
CA LEU A 51 11.54 -7.06 -9.03
C LEU A 51 12.41 -5.80 -9.06
N LYS A 52 13.72 -5.99 -9.03
CA LYS A 52 14.71 -4.96 -9.31
C LYS A 52 15.03 -4.99 -10.79
N ILE A 53 14.94 -3.84 -11.44
CA ILE A 53 15.29 -3.67 -12.84
C ILE A 53 16.31 -2.54 -12.97
N THR A 54 17.46 -2.86 -13.54
CA THR A 54 18.53 -1.91 -13.90
C THR A 54 18.85 -2.03 -15.39
N GLN A 55 19.76 -1.22 -15.89
CA GLN A 55 20.19 -1.34 -17.28
C GLN A 55 20.89 -2.68 -17.53
N GLU A 56 21.59 -3.21 -16.52
CA GLU A 56 22.45 -4.39 -16.62
C GLU A 56 21.72 -5.70 -16.32
N GLU A 57 20.75 -5.66 -15.37
CA GLU A 57 20.14 -6.90 -14.85
C GLU A 57 18.70 -6.73 -14.38
N GLU A 58 18.00 -7.86 -14.31
CA GLU A 58 16.74 -8.05 -13.61
C GLU A 58 16.97 -9.05 -12.47
N GLU A 59 16.67 -8.65 -11.25
CA GLU A 59 16.83 -9.48 -10.06
C GLU A 59 15.52 -9.58 -9.30
N THR A 60 15.17 -10.76 -8.83
CA THR A 60 13.92 -11.00 -8.12
C THR A 60 14.18 -11.35 -6.66
N PHE A 61 13.29 -10.86 -5.81
CA PHE A 61 13.16 -11.27 -4.42
C PHE A 61 11.73 -11.77 -4.23
N SER A 62 11.54 -13.00 -3.78
CA SER A 62 10.21 -13.53 -3.51
C SER A 62 10.30 -14.59 -2.42
N THR A 63 9.56 -14.40 -1.32
CA THR A 63 9.54 -15.35 -0.22
C THR A 63 8.27 -15.21 0.60
N LEU A 64 7.77 -16.34 1.11
CA LEU A 64 6.79 -16.37 2.18
C LEU A 64 7.46 -15.98 3.49
N VAL A 65 6.66 -15.52 4.45
CA VAL A 65 7.09 -15.10 5.78
C VAL A 65 6.21 -15.79 6.82
N HIS A 66 6.79 -16.38 7.85
CA HIS A 66 6.03 -16.96 8.95
C HIS A 66 5.38 -15.87 9.81
N PRO A 67 4.03 -15.77 9.87
CA PRO A 67 3.36 -14.82 10.73
C PRO A 67 3.20 -15.37 12.16
N PRO A 68 3.23 -14.52 13.21
CA PRO A 68 3.04 -14.98 14.60
C PRO A 68 1.58 -15.28 14.96
N ILE A 69 0.67 -15.17 14.02
CA ILE A 69 -0.78 -15.43 14.16
C ILE A 69 -1.29 -16.22 12.96
N GLU A 70 -2.40 -16.90 13.11
CA GLU A 70 -3.10 -17.52 11.98
C GLU A 70 -3.61 -16.46 11.00
N ILE A 71 -3.50 -16.77 9.70
CA ILE A 71 -4.05 -15.94 8.64
C ILE A 71 -5.57 -16.10 8.67
N PRO A 72 -6.36 -15.03 8.80
CA PRO A 72 -7.81 -15.12 8.80
C PRO A 72 -8.34 -15.69 7.47
N GLU A 73 -9.35 -16.56 7.51
CA GLU A 73 -9.92 -17.20 6.32
C GLU A 73 -10.36 -16.21 5.23
N LYS A 74 -10.95 -15.08 5.64
CA LYS A 74 -11.33 -13.99 4.72
C LYS A 74 -10.14 -13.39 3.96
N VAL A 75 -8.94 -13.47 4.52
CA VAL A 75 -7.70 -12.95 3.92
C VAL A 75 -7.08 -14.03 3.04
N ILE A 76 -7.10 -15.31 3.49
CA ILE A 76 -6.74 -16.45 2.64
C ILE A 76 -7.55 -16.46 1.35
N ALA A 77 -8.86 -16.17 1.44
CA ALA A 77 -9.74 -16.08 0.26
C ALA A 77 -9.35 -14.96 -0.73
N ILE A 78 -8.51 -13.98 -0.33
CA ILE A 78 -8.04 -12.91 -1.20
C ILE A 78 -6.74 -13.34 -1.93
N HIS A 79 -5.69 -13.72 -1.18
CA HIS A 79 -4.35 -13.98 -1.76
C HIS A 79 -4.00 -15.47 -1.89
N GLY A 80 -4.84 -16.38 -1.39
CA GLY A 80 -4.65 -17.82 -1.50
C GLY A 80 -3.54 -18.42 -0.63
N ILE A 81 -2.81 -17.62 0.15
CA ILE A 81 -1.75 -18.11 1.04
C ILE A 81 -2.39 -18.68 2.29
N THR A 82 -2.22 -19.99 2.50
CA THR A 82 -2.78 -20.71 3.65
C THR A 82 -1.83 -20.77 4.82
N ASN A 83 -2.34 -21.07 6.02
CA ASN A 83 -1.54 -21.29 7.22
C ASN A 83 -0.52 -22.42 7.04
N SER A 84 -0.85 -23.47 6.29
CA SER A 84 0.05 -24.56 5.97
C SER A 84 1.25 -24.13 5.09
N MET A 85 1.03 -23.19 4.17
CA MET A 85 2.09 -22.69 3.27
C MET A 85 3.15 -21.88 4.03
N VAL A 86 2.76 -21.16 5.07
CA VAL A 86 3.66 -20.29 5.84
C VAL A 86 4.23 -20.95 7.10
N LYS A 87 3.83 -22.18 7.42
CA LYS A 87 4.23 -22.88 8.64
C LYS A 87 5.74 -23.01 8.78
N ASP A 88 6.40 -23.39 7.68
CA ASP A 88 7.85 -23.61 7.64
C ASP A 88 8.57 -22.48 6.86
N ALA A 89 7.90 -21.34 6.67
CA ALA A 89 8.48 -20.17 6.02
C ALA A 89 9.50 -19.49 6.95
N PRO A 90 10.48 -18.78 6.41
CA PRO A 90 11.47 -18.04 7.18
C PRO A 90 10.82 -17.01 8.12
N GLU A 91 11.49 -16.76 9.22
CA GLU A 91 11.09 -15.75 10.20
C GLU A 91 11.20 -14.32 9.65
N ARG A 92 10.28 -13.47 10.07
CA ARG A 92 10.19 -12.07 9.68
C ARG A 92 11.53 -11.32 9.74
N ALA A 93 12.32 -11.53 10.80
CA ALA A 93 13.59 -10.83 11.01
C ALA A 93 14.63 -11.18 9.94
N GLU A 94 14.71 -12.45 9.55
CA GLU A 94 15.62 -12.91 8.50
C GLU A 94 15.24 -12.36 7.14
N VAL A 95 13.94 -12.48 6.80
CA VAL A 95 13.42 -12.02 5.51
C VAL A 95 13.62 -10.52 5.35
N LEU A 96 13.27 -9.72 6.35
CA LEU A 96 13.39 -8.26 6.27
C LEU A 96 14.83 -7.76 6.27
N LYS A 97 15.74 -8.46 6.94
CA LYS A 97 17.19 -8.18 6.83
C LYS A 97 17.69 -8.41 5.41
N SER A 98 17.29 -9.53 4.80
CA SER A 98 17.63 -9.86 3.41
C SER A 98 17.00 -8.86 2.43
N PHE A 99 15.75 -8.48 2.65
CA PHE A 99 15.05 -7.48 1.84
C PHE A 99 15.68 -6.09 1.97
N SER A 100 16.14 -5.70 3.17
CA SER A 100 16.88 -4.45 3.40
C SER A 100 18.14 -4.35 2.54
N ASN A 101 18.89 -5.45 2.41
CA ASN A 101 20.06 -5.52 1.53
C ASN A 101 19.67 -5.47 0.05
N PHE A 102 18.53 -6.08 -0.30
CA PHE A 102 18.05 -6.11 -1.68
C PHE A 102 17.66 -4.71 -2.19
N ILE A 103 17.01 -3.91 -1.36
CA ILE A 103 16.52 -2.57 -1.76
C ILE A 103 17.61 -1.49 -1.82
N ASP A 104 18.67 -1.62 -1.05
CA ASP A 104 19.91 -0.81 -1.00
C ASP A 104 19.85 0.57 -1.70
N GLY A 105 19.07 1.49 -1.17
CA GLY A 105 18.99 2.89 -1.65
C GLY A 105 18.38 3.10 -3.05
N LYS A 106 17.88 2.06 -3.72
CA LYS A 106 17.20 2.18 -5.02
C LYS A 106 15.82 2.82 -4.86
N ALA A 107 15.32 3.42 -5.93
CA ALA A 107 13.91 3.86 -5.98
C ALA A 107 12.97 2.67 -5.77
N LEU A 108 11.94 2.85 -4.95
CA LEU A 108 10.90 1.87 -4.67
C LEU A 108 9.60 2.26 -5.35
N LEU A 109 8.87 1.29 -5.87
CA LEU A 109 7.57 1.46 -6.49
C LEU A 109 6.60 0.43 -5.92
N ALA A 110 5.41 0.88 -5.51
CA ALA A 110 4.32 -0.01 -5.15
C ALA A 110 2.96 0.55 -5.61
N HIS A 111 1.94 -0.31 -5.68
CA HIS A 111 0.59 0.10 -5.99
C HIS A 111 -0.15 0.48 -4.71
N ASN A 112 -0.45 1.79 -4.52
CA ASN A 112 -0.91 2.34 -3.24
C ASN A 112 0.18 2.27 -2.14
N ALA A 113 1.38 2.67 -2.50
CA ALA A 113 2.64 2.52 -1.77
C ALA A 113 2.63 2.83 -0.26
N LEU A 114 1.69 3.66 0.23
CA LEU A 114 1.57 3.92 1.69
C LEU A 114 1.20 2.68 2.49
N PHE A 115 0.52 1.71 1.87
CA PHE A 115 0.18 0.45 2.52
C PHE A 115 1.46 -0.37 2.76
N ASP A 116 2.17 -0.69 1.70
CA ASP A 116 3.38 -1.55 1.75
C ASP A 116 4.49 -0.92 2.57
N ILE A 117 4.76 0.36 2.33
CA ILE A 117 5.74 1.14 3.09
C ILE A 117 5.35 1.23 4.57
N GLY A 118 4.07 1.30 4.88
CA GLY A 118 3.59 1.26 6.27
C GLY A 118 3.96 -0.04 6.98
N PHE A 119 3.79 -1.19 6.31
CA PHE A 119 4.20 -2.50 6.83
C PHE A 119 5.72 -2.58 6.97
N LEU A 120 6.48 -2.16 5.96
CA LEU A 120 7.94 -2.13 6.08
C LEU A 120 8.39 -1.22 7.23
N ALA A 121 7.87 0.00 7.33
CA ALA A 121 8.27 0.95 8.36
C ALA A 121 7.96 0.45 9.78
N GLN A 122 6.80 -0.17 10.00
CA GLN A 122 6.46 -0.78 11.29
C GLN A 122 7.48 -1.87 11.66
N ASN A 123 7.72 -2.78 10.74
CA ASN A 123 8.61 -3.91 10.96
C ASN A 123 10.08 -3.49 11.12
N TYR A 124 10.56 -2.54 10.32
CA TYR A 124 11.92 -1.99 10.45
C TYR A 124 12.13 -1.31 11.80
N SER A 125 11.12 -0.57 12.28
CA SER A 125 11.16 0.07 13.61
C SER A 125 11.19 -0.96 14.73
N GLU A 126 10.39 -2.03 14.65
CA GLU A 126 10.34 -3.10 15.66
C GLU A 126 11.63 -3.93 15.72
N LEU A 127 12.24 -4.18 14.56
CA LEU A 127 13.46 -4.98 14.42
C LEU A 127 14.74 -4.15 14.50
N ASN A 128 14.63 -2.83 14.71
CA ASN A 128 15.77 -1.89 14.69
C ASN A 128 16.62 -2.00 13.41
N LEU A 129 15.97 -2.22 12.26
CA LEU A 129 16.64 -2.24 10.97
C LEU A 129 16.93 -0.82 10.48
N PRO A 130 18.02 -0.62 9.70
CA PRO A 130 18.36 0.69 9.18
C PRO A 130 17.39 1.11 8.09
N PHE A 131 16.85 2.31 8.21
CA PHE A 131 16.07 2.95 7.15
C PHE A 131 17.00 3.56 6.11
N THR A 132 17.05 2.99 4.94
CA THR A 132 17.86 3.47 3.81
C THR A 132 17.17 4.61 3.07
N SER A 133 17.97 5.40 2.32
CA SER A 133 17.44 6.54 1.54
C SER A 133 16.88 6.04 0.21
N ASN A 134 15.65 5.53 0.25
CA ASN A 134 14.92 5.08 -0.92
C ASN A 134 13.79 6.07 -1.21
N ASP A 135 13.79 6.66 -2.39
CA ASP A 135 12.64 7.41 -2.88
C ASP A 135 11.52 6.43 -3.22
N VAL A 136 10.33 6.68 -2.70
CA VAL A 136 9.15 5.83 -2.88
C VAL A 136 8.18 6.48 -3.84
N TYR A 137 7.83 5.76 -4.88
CA TYR A 137 6.85 6.13 -5.89
C TYR A 137 5.58 5.30 -5.77
N CYS A 138 4.46 5.85 -6.24
CA CYS A 138 3.15 5.23 -6.15
C CYS A 138 2.48 5.19 -7.51
N SER A 139 2.26 4.00 -8.05
CA SER A 139 1.62 3.83 -9.37
C SER A 139 0.17 4.33 -9.38
N VAL A 140 -0.57 4.27 -8.26
CA VAL A 140 -1.92 4.87 -8.14
C VAL A 140 -1.87 6.38 -8.32
N LYS A 141 -0.88 7.07 -7.75
CA LYS A 141 -0.77 8.52 -7.89
C LYS A 141 -0.51 8.91 -9.33
N LEU A 142 0.41 8.22 -10.00
CA LEU A 142 0.69 8.44 -11.42
C LEU A 142 -0.54 8.13 -12.28
N SER A 143 -1.18 6.97 -12.10
CA SER A 143 -2.32 6.56 -12.90
C SER A 143 -3.52 7.51 -12.77
N ARG A 144 -3.76 8.08 -11.59
CA ARG A 144 -4.81 9.10 -11.39
C ARG A 144 -4.53 10.38 -12.16
N LYS A 145 -3.28 10.67 -12.44
CA LYS A 145 -2.89 11.85 -13.21
C LYS A 145 -2.96 11.57 -14.71
N THR A 146 -2.35 10.50 -15.16
CA THR A 146 -2.22 10.14 -16.58
C THR A 146 -3.51 9.56 -17.17
N PHE A 147 -4.25 8.78 -16.38
CA PHE A 147 -5.51 8.14 -16.79
C PHE A 147 -6.70 8.69 -16.01
N SER A 148 -6.79 10.02 -15.91
CA SER A 148 -7.79 10.72 -15.08
C SER A 148 -9.25 10.42 -15.43
N SER A 149 -9.54 9.99 -16.67
CA SER A 149 -10.86 9.60 -17.14
C SER A 149 -11.29 8.20 -16.68
N PHE A 150 -10.38 7.38 -16.13
CA PHE A 150 -10.73 6.03 -15.70
C PHE A 150 -11.56 6.06 -14.40
N PRO A 151 -12.64 5.28 -14.32
CA PRO A 151 -13.52 5.27 -13.14
C PRO A 151 -12.88 4.61 -11.93
N SER A 152 -11.78 3.84 -12.11
CA SER A 152 -11.07 3.12 -11.06
C SER A 152 -9.57 3.09 -11.32
N HIS A 153 -8.80 3.17 -10.22
CA HIS A 153 -7.34 3.03 -10.25
C HIS A 153 -6.87 1.83 -9.41
N LYS A 154 -7.71 0.83 -9.22
CA LYS A 154 -7.30 -0.46 -8.67
C LYS A 154 -6.39 -1.18 -9.67
N LEU A 155 -5.38 -1.91 -9.19
CA LEU A 155 -4.43 -2.61 -10.06
C LEU A 155 -5.13 -3.53 -11.06
N SER A 156 -6.06 -4.36 -10.59
CA SER A 156 -6.85 -5.26 -11.44
C SER A 156 -7.64 -4.55 -12.55
N PHE A 157 -8.18 -3.35 -12.26
CA PHE A 157 -8.87 -2.56 -13.27
C PHE A 157 -7.90 -1.98 -14.30
N LEU A 158 -6.77 -1.42 -13.84
CA LEU A 158 -5.75 -0.82 -14.71
C LEU A 158 -5.11 -1.88 -15.63
N VAL A 159 -4.75 -3.03 -15.07
CA VAL A 159 -4.21 -4.17 -15.83
C VAL A 159 -5.13 -4.55 -16.98
N LYS A 160 -6.43 -4.78 -16.68
CA LYS A 160 -7.44 -5.10 -17.69
C LYS A 160 -7.61 -4.00 -18.73
N LYS A 161 -7.71 -2.73 -18.28
CA LYS A 161 -7.98 -1.59 -19.16
C LYS A 161 -6.81 -1.24 -20.07
N LEU A 162 -5.59 -1.45 -19.59
CA LEU A 162 -4.34 -1.17 -20.33
C LEU A 162 -3.81 -2.37 -21.12
N GLY A 163 -4.54 -3.51 -21.11
CA GLY A 163 -4.15 -4.72 -21.85
C GLY A 163 -2.85 -5.35 -21.35
N ILE A 164 -2.56 -5.24 -20.04
CA ILE A 164 -1.37 -5.81 -19.42
C ILE A 164 -1.63 -7.29 -19.13
N PRO A 165 -0.83 -8.23 -19.67
CA PRO A 165 -0.98 -9.64 -19.34
C PRO A 165 -0.63 -9.88 -17.87
N LEU A 166 -1.48 -10.60 -17.15
CA LEU A 166 -1.29 -10.98 -15.75
C LEU A 166 -1.82 -12.40 -15.57
N GLU A 167 -0.97 -13.32 -15.10
CA GLU A 167 -1.32 -14.73 -15.00
C GLU A 167 -2.02 -15.05 -13.66
N ASN A 168 -1.51 -14.53 -12.54
CA ASN A 168 -2.05 -14.82 -11.20
C ASN A 168 -2.25 -13.53 -10.40
N HIS A 169 -3.46 -13.02 -10.37
CA HIS A 169 -3.82 -11.93 -9.44
C HIS A 169 -3.70 -12.38 -7.98
N HIS A 170 -3.31 -11.45 -7.11
CA HIS A 170 -3.13 -11.67 -5.67
C HIS A 170 -2.00 -12.65 -5.30
N ARG A 171 -0.91 -12.59 -6.08
CA ARG A 171 0.40 -13.09 -5.69
C ARG A 171 1.36 -11.91 -5.80
N ALA A 172 2.06 -11.63 -4.73
CA ALA A 172 2.85 -10.41 -4.59
C ALA A 172 3.84 -10.18 -5.76
N PHE A 173 4.41 -11.24 -6.34
CA PHE A 173 5.33 -11.08 -7.47
C PHE A 173 4.62 -10.58 -8.74
N ASP A 174 3.50 -11.21 -9.09
CA ASP A 174 2.74 -10.85 -10.29
C ASP A 174 2.16 -9.43 -10.15
N ASP A 175 1.70 -9.05 -8.95
CA ASP A 175 1.21 -7.72 -8.66
C ASP A 175 2.34 -6.66 -8.67
N ALA A 176 3.56 -6.99 -8.23
CA ALA A 176 4.73 -6.11 -8.37
C ALA A 176 5.11 -5.87 -9.84
N VAL A 177 5.12 -6.92 -10.68
CA VAL A 177 5.36 -6.81 -12.13
C VAL A 177 4.25 -5.98 -12.80
N ALA A 178 2.99 -6.27 -12.48
CA ALA A 178 1.85 -5.53 -13.02
C ALA A 178 1.89 -4.04 -12.60
N CYS A 179 2.25 -3.75 -11.35
CA CYS A 179 2.45 -2.40 -10.85
C CYS A 179 3.49 -1.64 -11.68
N LEU A 180 4.64 -2.27 -11.98
CA LEU A 180 5.68 -1.66 -12.80
C LEU A 180 5.21 -1.43 -14.23
N LYS A 181 4.51 -2.38 -14.84
CA LYS A 181 3.95 -2.22 -16.21
C LYS A 181 2.92 -1.08 -16.27
N VAL A 182 2.01 -0.99 -15.29
CA VAL A 182 1.07 0.14 -15.16
C VAL A 182 1.81 1.46 -15.04
N PHE A 183 2.88 1.48 -14.24
CA PHE A 183 3.70 2.67 -14.06
C PHE A 183 4.40 3.08 -15.35
N ILE A 184 5.01 2.15 -16.09
CA ILE A 184 5.64 2.41 -17.40
C ILE A 184 4.61 2.94 -18.41
N LYS A 185 3.40 2.35 -18.48
CA LYS A 185 2.32 2.88 -19.34
C LYS A 185 1.96 4.33 -18.99
N GLY A 186 1.96 4.66 -17.70
CA GLY A 186 1.78 6.04 -17.26
C GLY A 186 2.91 6.97 -17.71
N LEU A 187 4.17 6.50 -17.66
CA LEU A 187 5.33 7.26 -18.15
C LEU A 187 5.27 7.46 -19.67
N THR A 188 4.92 6.41 -20.44
CA THR A 188 4.72 6.49 -21.90
C THR A 188 3.67 7.52 -22.26
N GLN A 189 2.51 7.49 -21.60
CA GLN A 189 1.45 8.47 -21.84
C GLN A 189 1.91 9.91 -21.58
N MET A 190 2.77 10.12 -20.58
CA MET A 190 3.35 11.44 -20.34
C MET A 190 4.28 11.90 -21.46
N GLU A 191 5.00 10.99 -22.13
CA GLU A 191 5.85 11.32 -23.26
C GLU A 191 5.03 11.67 -24.51
N GLU A 192 3.94 10.92 -24.76
CA GLU A 192 3.02 11.15 -25.86
C GLU A 192 2.28 12.50 -25.76
N ASP A 193 1.95 12.93 -24.55
CA ASP A 193 1.30 14.22 -24.28
C ASP A 193 2.23 15.44 -24.54
N ASP A 194 3.42 15.23 -25.11
CA ASP A 194 4.42 16.24 -25.46
C ASP A 194 4.77 17.22 -24.34
N LEU A 195 4.85 16.69 -23.12
CA LEU A 195 5.15 17.46 -21.93
C LEU A 195 6.63 17.87 -21.91
N SER A 196 6.91 19.16 -21.68
CA SER A 196 8.29 19.65 -21.54
C SER A 196 9.06 18.88 -20.44
N ASN A 197 10.39 18.80 -20.52
CA ASN A 197 11.23 18.16 -19.51
C ASN A 197 10.96 18.68 -18.08
N LYS A 198 10.61 19.95 -17.93
CA LYS A 198 10.22 20.56 -16.66
C LYS A 198 8.92 19.97 -16.13
N THR A 199 7.96 19.71 -17.03
CA THR A 199 6.68 19.08 -16.68
C THR A 199 6.85 17.60 -16.35
N LYS A 200 7.70 16.86 -17.08
CA LYS A 200 8.04 15.45 -16.76
C LYS A 200 8.59 15.32 -15.34
N THR A 201 9.54 16.15 -14.95
CA THR A 201 10.08 16.18 -13.59
C THR A 201 9.00 16.52 -12.55
N SER A 202 8.07 17.40 -12.87
CA SER A 202 6.94 17.73 -12.00
C SER A 202 6.01 16.54 -11.81
N PHE A 203 5.72 15.77 -12.87
CA PHE A 203 4.89 14.57 -12.78
C PHE A 203 5.52 13.45 -11.93
N LEU A 204 6.83 13.22 -12.05
CA LEU A 204 7.52 12.29 -11.16
C LEU A 204 7.41 12.72 -9.69
N LYS A 205 7.51 14.02 -9.41
CA LYS A 205 7.25 14.56 -8.06
C LYS A 205 5.82 14.30 -7.60
N GLU A 206 4.84 14.34 -8.49
CA GLU A 206 3.45 14.00 -8.16
C GLU A 206 3.25 12.51 -7.87
N SER A 207 3.98 11.62 -8.52
CA SER A 207 3.98 10.19 -8.21
C SER A 207 4.83 9.84 -6.99
N TYR A 208 5.78 10.71 -6.62
CA TYR A 208 6.60 10.59 -5.43
C TYR A 208 5.73 10.57 -4.17
N GLN A 209 5.97 9.61 -3.29
CA GLN A 209 5.22 9.44 -2.07
C GLN A 209 5.95 10.02 -0.86
N LEU A 210 7.18 9.60 -0.65
CA LEU A 210 8.06 9.99 0.46
C LEU A 210 9.46 9.37 0.24
N ASN A 211 10.41 9.70 1.10
CA ASN A 211 11.65 8.93 1.23
C ASN A 211 11.54 7.97 2.42
N PHE A 212 11.97 6.71 2.25
CA PHE A 212 11.84 5.71 3.31
C PHE A 212 12.62 6.08 4.57
N LYS A 213 13.73 6.80 4.43
CA LYS A 213 14.52 7.36 5.55
C LYS A 213 13.72 8.34 6.45
N ASP A 214 12.61 8.90 5.94
CA ASP A 214 11.76 9.81 6.73
C ASP A 214 11.13 9.12 7.96
N PHE A 215 11.17 7.79 8.02
CA PHE A 215 10.74 6.98 9.17
C PHE A 215 11.82 6.75 10.23
N ALA A 216 13.10 6.98 9.93
CA ALA A 216 14.26 6.59 10.75
C ALA A 216 14.27 7.13 12.20
N GLN A 217 13.56 8.23 12.46
CA GLN A 217 13.54 8.86 13.79
C GLN A 217 12.19 8.68 14.50
N LYS A 218 11.35 7.75 14.03
CA LYS A 218 10.00 7.58 14.56
C LYS A 218 9.88 6.27 15.34
N SER A 219 9.49 6.37 16.60
CA SER A 219 8.97 5.23 17.34
C SER A 219 7.49 5.07 17.01
N PHE A 220 7.11 3.90 16.53
CA PHE A 220 5.72 3.51 16.31
C PHE A 220 5.19 2.65 17.47
N SER A 221 5.93 2.57 18.58
CA SER A 221 5.53 1.93 19.83
C SER A 221 4.58 2.82 20.63
N GLY A 222 3.70 2.20 21.40
CA GLY A 222 2.90 2.91 22.40
C GLY A 222 1.51 3.31 21.95
N LEU A 223 0.72 2.33 21.53
CA LEU A 223 -0.73 2.48 21.52
C LEU A 223 -1.21 2.55 22.98
N SER A 224 -1.76 3.68 23.42
CA SER A 224 -2.35 3.83 24.75
C SER A 224 -3.62 2.98 24.91
N THR A 225 -4.13 2.85 26.16
CA THR A 225 -5.35 2.08 26.47
C THR A 225 -6.58 2.48 25.65
N HIS A 226 -6.66 3.74 25.17
CA HIS A 226 -7.71 4.20 24.25
C HIS A 226 -7.72 3.43 22.90
N HIS A 227 -6.62 2.80 22.53
CA HIS A 227 -6.50 2.08 21.28
C HIS A 227 -7.12 0.67 21.29
N ASN A 228 -7.49 0.13 22.45
CA ASN A 228 -8.20 -1.15 22.54
C ASN A 228 -9.56 -1.10 21.82
N THR A 229 -10.31 0.02 21.98
CA THR A 229 -11.55 0.22 21.25
C THR A 229 -11.32 0.29 19.74
N LEU A 230 -10.25 0.96 19.32
CA LEU A 230 -9.85 1.06 17.92
C LEU A 230 -9.44 -0.30 17.35
N LYS A 231 -8.57 -1.04 18.06
CA LYS A 231 -8.13 -2.39 17.66
C LYS A 231 -9.32 -3.33 17.48
N LYS A 232 -10.24 -3.34 18.45
CA LYS A 232 -11.46 -4.15 18.37
C LYS A 232 -12.33 -3.73 17.19
N SER A 233 -12.50 -2.42 16.97
CA SER A 233 -13.31 -1.90 15.87
C SER A 233 -12.72 -2.26 14.49
N LEU A 234 -11.40 -2.20 14.32
CA LEU A 234 -10.70 -2.61 13.09
C LEU A 234 -10.93 -4.10 12.79
N ARG A 235 -10.82 -4.96 13.83
CA ARG A 235 -11.01 -6.40 13.69
C ARG A 235 -12.46 -6.78 13.39
N ASP A 236 -13.40 -6.18 14.13
CA ASP A 236 -14.82 -6.55 14.09
C ASP A 236 -15.61 -5.74 13.04
N GLY A 237 -14.98 -4.74 12.38
CA GLY A 237 -15.61 -3.88 11.37
C GLY A 237 -16.63 -2.89 11.94
N ASN A 238 -16.61 -2.62 13.26
CA ASN A 238 -17.56 -1.77 13.94
C ASN A 238 -17.29 -0.29 13.66
N LEU A 239 -18.35 0.51 13.60
CA LEU A 239 -18.26 1.96 13.53
C LEU A 239 -17.94 2.55 14.91
N ILE A 240 -17.16 3.62 14.91
CA ILE A 240 -16.79 4.37 16.13
C ILE A 240 -16.90 5.86 15.89
N GLN A 241 -16.83 6.63 16.96
CA GLN A 241 -16.65 8.08 16.88
C GLN A 241 -15.33 8.50 17.53
N ILE A 242 -14.65 9.42 16.88
CA ILE A 242 -13.40 9.99 17.37
C ILE A 242 -13.54 11.49 17.61
N LYS A 243 -12.93 11.98 18.68
CA LYS A 243 -12.70 13.40 18.89
C LYS A 243 -11.31 13.73 18.33
N TYR A 244 -11.23 14.70 17.43
CA TYR A 244 -9.99 14.99 16.73
C TYR A 244 -9.56 16.44 16.86
N ASN A 245 -8.33 16.66 17.33
CA ASN A 245 -7.74 17.99 17.54
C ASN A 245 -7.06 18.52 16.27
N GLY A 246 -7.75 18.49 15.13
CA GLY A 246 -7.25 18.95 13.84
C GLY A 246 -8.36 19.21 12.84
N GLY A 247 -8.03 19.93 11.77
CA GLY A 247 -8.97 20.30 10.71
C GLY A 247 -10.03 21.32 11.14
N SER A 248 -11.03 21.54 10.26
CA SER A 248 -12.08 22.56 10.44
C SER A 248 -13.07 22.26 11.58
N GLN A 249 -13.21 20.99 11.99
CA GLN A 249 -14.11 20.58 13.09
C GLN A 249 -13.32 20.16 14.34
N LYS A 250 -12.41 21.01 14.77
CA LYS A 250 -11.56 20.76 15.93
C LYS A 250 -12.39 20.44 17.17
N ASN A 251 -11.99 19.41 17.93
CA ASN A 251 -12.61 18.96 19.20
C ASN A 251 -14.06 18.48 19.11
N LYS A 252 -14.62 18.27 17.92
CA LYS A 252 -15.94 17.66 17.75
C LYS A 252 -15.82 16.17 17.49
N PHE A 253 -16.77 15.39 18.00
CA PHE A 253 -16.91 13.99 17.66
C PHE A 253 -17.33 13.83 16.21
N ARG A 254 -16.78 12.82 15.56
CA ARG A 254 -17.13 12.43 14.20
C ARG A 254 -17.22 10.92 14.07
N PRO A 255 -18.32 10.42 13.53
CA PRO A 255 -18.46 9.00 13.24
C PRO A 255 -17.57 8.60 12.07
N ILE A 256 -16.88 7.49 12.24
CA ILE A 256 -15.96 6.95 11.24
C ILE A 256 -16.10 5.44 11.14
N ARG A 257 -15.79 4.90 9.95
CA ARG A 257 -15.44 3.50 9.77
C ARG A 257 -13.92 3.40 9.71
N PRO A 258 -13.28 2.88 10.76
CA PRO A 258 -11.84 2.69 10.77
C PRO A 258 -11.44 1.60 9.76
N ILE A 259 -10.28 1.77 9.12
CA ILE A 259 -9.79 0.84 8.08
C ILE A 259 -8.43 0.29 8.47
N SER A 260 -7.51 1.17 8.88
CA SER A 260 -6.13 0.77 9.16
C SER A 260 -5.44 1.79 10.08
N VAL A 261 -4.45 1.34 10.83
CA VAL A 261 -3.49 2.21 11.51
C VAL A 261 -2.15 2.05 10.81
N ILE A 262 -1.68 3.12 10.20
CA ILE A 262 -0.52 3.12 9.30
C ILE A 262 0.57 4.05 9.86
N PRO A 263 1.82 3.58 9.98
CA PRO A 263 2.97 4.44 10.20
C PRO A 263 3.11 5.47 9.08
N ARG A 264 3.41 6.71 9.45
CA ARG A 264 3.71 7.80 8.53
C ARG A 264 4.88 8.62 9.11
N PRO A 265 5.60 9.42 8.31
CA PRO A 265 6.68 10.27 8.83
C PRO A 265 6.23 11.20 9.98
N GLN A 266 4.95 11.56 10.05
CA GLN A 266 4.40 12.39 11.13
C GLN A 266 4.02 11.60 12.40
N GLY A 267 4.05 10.26 12.34
CA GLY A 267 3.65 9.32 13.39
C GLY A 267 2.48 8.42 12.96
N LEU A 268 2.04 7.55 13.87
CA LEU A 268 0.91 6.65 13.62
C LEU A 268 -0.35 7.42 13.25
N SER A 269 -0.99 7.00 12.17
CA SER A 269 -2.18 7.63 11.63
C SER A 269 -3.28 6.60 11.39
N LEU A 270 -4.48 6.89 11.87
CA LEU A 270 -5.69 6.14 11.56
C LEU A 270 -6.17 6.56 10.16
N TYR A 271 -6.23 5.61 9.24
CA TYR A 271 -6.93 5.74 7.97
C TYR A 271 -8.37 5.28 8.17
N ALA A 272 -9.31 6.15 7.85
CA ALA A 272 -10.72 5.88 8.09
C ALA A 272 -11.63 6.60 7.08
N HIS A 273 -12.80 6.03 6.83
CA HIS A 273 -13.89 6.68 6.12
C HIS A 273 -14.68 7.55 7.10
N CYS A 274 -14.66 8.86 6.89
CA CYS A 274 -15.45 9.82 7.66
C CYS A 274 -16.90 9.82 7.16
N LEU A 275 -17.84 9.34 7.98
CA LEU A 275 -19.23 9.15 7.58
C LEU A 275 -19.98 10.47 7.34
N GLN A 276 -19.58 11.55 8.03
CA GLN A 276 -20.17 12.88 7.84
C GLN A 276 -19.83 13.50 6.49
N THR A 277 -18.59 13.35 6.03
CA THR A 277 -18.09 14.00 4.81
C THR A 277 -18.00 13.05 3.61
N ASP A 278 -18.24 11.76 3.82
CA ASP A 278 -18.09 10.69 2.85
C ASP A 278 -16.68 10.62 2.22
N LEU A 279 -15.65 11.04 2.96
CA LEU A 279 -14.27 11.07 2.50
C LEU A 279 -13.38 10.14 3.32
N PHE A 280 -12.43 9.51 2.65
CA PHE A 280 -11.35 8.77 3.31
C PHE A 280 -10.28 9.76 3.79
N LYS A 281 -9.90 9.66 5.07
CA LYS A 281 -9.01 10.61 5.74
C LYS A 281 -8.00 9.91 6.60
N PHE A 282 -6.85 10.57 6.79
CA PHE A 282 -5.87 10.21 7.79
C PHE A 282 -6.03 11.08 9.03
N TYR A 283 -6.10 10.44 10.19
CA TYR A 283 -6.15 11.08 11.50
C TYR A 283 -4.92 10.69 12.29
N LEU A 284 -4.05 11.65 12.58
CA LEU A 284 -2.84 11.41 13.37
C LEU A 284 -3.24 10.99 14.80
N LEU A 285 -2.84 9.79 15.24
CA LEU A 285 -3.34 9.20 16.50
C LEU A 285 -3.09 10.09 17.72
N LYS A 286 -1.91 10.73 17.81
CA LYS A 286 -1.60 11.67 18.91
C LYS A 286 -2.54 12.88 19.00
N LYS A 287 -3.35 13.15 17.96
CA LYS A 287 -4.39 14.19 17.93
C LYS A 287 -5.80 13.66 18.19
N ILE A 288 -5.93 12.38 18.55
CA ILE A 288 -7.20 11.76 18.93
C ILE A 288 -7.23 11.58 20.46
N PRO A 289 -7.76 12.55 21.23
CA PRO A 289 -7.81 12.44 22.68
C PRO A 289 -8.85 11.43 23.15
N GLU A 290 -9.87 11.13 22.35
CA GLU A 290 -10.99 10.31 22.77
C GLU A 290 -11.57 9.50 21.62
N ILE A 291 -11.82 8.21 21.91
CA ILE A 291 -12.48 7.25 21.01
C ILE A 291 -13.65 6.63 21.75
N LYS A 292 -14.84 6.67 21.15
CA LYS A 292 -16.07 6.10 21.71
C LYS A 292 -16.71 5.13 20.72
N LYS A 293 -17.39 4.12 21.24
CA LYS A 293 -18.35 3.34 20.44
C LYS A 293 -19.54 4.24 20.10
N LEU A 294 -20.13 4.03 18.93
CA LEU A 294 -21.45 4.59 18.64
C LEU A 294 -22.50 3.87 19.49
N LYS A 295 -23.60 4.54 19.80
CA LYS A 295 -24.78 3.88 20.32
C LYS A 295 -25.34 2.95 19.25
N ARG A 296 -25.98 1.85 19.64
CA ARG A 296 -26.48 0.82 18.71
C ARG A 296 -27.36 1.40 17.63
N GLU A 297 -28.31 2.24 17.99
CA GLU A 297 -29.21 2.89 17.03
C GLU A 297 -28.48 3.80 16.02
N GLU A 298 -27.49 4.56 16.49
CA GLU A 298 -26.66 5.42 15.63
C GLU A 298 -25.80 4.58 14.67
N GLU A 299 -25.26 3.46 15.15
CA GLU A 299 -24.46 2.56 14.33
C GLU A 299 -25.29 1.89 13.25
N GLU A 300 -26.50 1.42 13.58
CA GLU A 300 -27.45 0.81 12.64
C GLU A 300 -27.90 1.81 11.57
N ASP A 301 -28.18 3.08 11.95
CA ASP A 301 -28.54 4.13 11.00
C ASP A 301 -27.38 4.45 10.02
N TRP A 302 -26.13 4.55 10.52
CA TRP A 302 -24.98 4.75 9.65
C TRP A 302 -24.69 3.56 8.74
N LYS A 303 -24.87 2.33 9.21
CA LYS A 303 -24.73 1.11 8.38
C LYS A 303 -25.75 1.10 7.25
N ARG A 304 -27.01 1.42 7.52
CA ARG A 304 -28.06 1.55 6.50
C ARG A 304 -27.69 2.60 5.45
N LYS A 305 -27.29 3.80 5.85
CA LYS A 305 -26.87 4.88 4.94
C LYS A 305 -25.67 4.49 4.06
N LEU A 306 -24.73 3.70 4.59
CA LEU A 306 -23.59 3.19 3.82
C LEU A 306 -24.03 2.16 2.76
N GLU A 307 -24.97 1.28 3.09
CA GLU A 307 -25.48 0.26 2.16
C GLU A 307 -26.31 0.89 1.03
N GLU A 308 -27.16 1.86 1.34
CA GLU A 308 -27.89 2.65 0.34
C GLU A 308 -26.96 3.32 -0.67
N LYS A 309 -25.91 4.00 -0.18
CA LYS A 309 -24.90 4.64 -1.05
C LYS A 309 -24.11 3.63 -1.91
N LYS A 310 -23.84 2.44 -1.38
CA LYS A 310 -23.16 1.39 -2.14
C LYS A 310 -24.03 0.92 -3.32
N THR A 311 -25.31 0.66 -3.04
CA THR A 311 -26.29 0.26 -4.05
C THR A 311 -26.48 1.32 -5.14
N GLU A 312 -26.50 2.62 -4.76
CA GLU A 312 -26.59 3.71 -5.73
C GLU A 312 -25.34 3.80 -6.63
N LYS A 313 -24.13 3.59 -6.06
CA LYS A 313 -22.90 3.57 -6.86
C LYS A 313 -22.84 2.39 -7.83
N GLU A 314 -23.31 1.22 -7.42
CA GLU A 314 -23.38 0.03 -8.27
C GLU A 314 -24.36 0.21 -9.44
N LYS A 315 -25.50 0.90 -9.23
CA LYS A 315 -26.45 1.26 -10.29
C LYS A 315 -25.91 2.26 -11.30
N LYS A 316 -24.97 3.15 -10.92
CA LYS A 316 -24.34 4.14 -11.81
C LYS A 316 -23.18 3.58 -12.63
N VAL A 317 -22.70 2.39 -12.32
CA VAL A 317 -21.58 1.72 -13.01
C VAL A 317 -22.05 0.67 -14.01
N LYS A 318 -23.34 0.28 -13.96
CA LYS A 318 -24.04 -0.49 -14.98
C LYS A 318 -24.62 0.44 -16.05
#